data_93d7a8d03fe46e49213c930ace401391
#
_entry.id   93d7a8d03fe46e49213c930ace401391
#
_cell.length_a   1.000
_cell.length_b   1.000
_cell.length_c   1.000
_cell.angle_alpha   90.00
_cell.angle_beta   90.00
_cell.angle_gamma   90.00
#
_symmetry.space_group_name_H-M   'P 1'
#
loop_
_entity.id
_entity.type
_entity.pdbx_description
1 polymer ?
#
loop_
_entity_poly.entity_id
_entity_poly.type
_entity_poly.pdbx_seq_one_letter_code
_entity_poly.pdbx_strand_id
1 'polypeptide(L)'
;MNPKQIADAYIATWNETDAIQRQALLTRHWSPQASYVDPLMKGTGADQIAGLIEAVKTRFPGFRFQLLGTPNGHGAYVRLAWTLGAPGQEAPIEGSDVLEMQDGRINRVIGFIDKAPAS
;
A
#
# COMPACT_ATOMS: atom_id res chain seq x y z
N MET A 1 -8.66 -15.54 0.62
CA MET A 1 -8.16 -14.67 1.70
C MET A 1 -9.25 -13.68 2.06
N ASN A 2 -9.35 -13.34 3.33
CA ASN A 2 -10.31 -12.35 3.81
C ASN A 2 -9.72 -10.93 3.68
N PRO A 3 -10.54 -9.87 3.82
CA PRO A 3 -10.05 -8.49 3.68
C PRO A 3 -8.88 -8.15 4.59
N LYS A 4 -8.86 -8.65 5.84
CA LYS A 4 -7.75 -8.35 6.75
C LYS A 4 -6.45 -8.97 6.26
N GLN A 5 -6.48 -10.21 5.79
CA GLN A 5 -5.28 -10.88 5.26
C GLN A 5 -4.74 -10.16 4.03
N ILE A 6 -5.64 -9.72 3.15
CA ILE A 6 -5.26 -8.97 1.95
C ILE A 6 -4.65 -7.62 2.35
N ALA A 7 -5.27 -6.90 3.28
CA ALA A 7 -4.76 -5.63 3.77
C ALA A 7 -3.40 -5.79 4.46
N ASP A 8 -3.23 -6.84 5.26
CA ASP A 8 -1.95 -7.12 5.92
C ASP A 8 -0.84 -7.35 4.90
N ALA A 9 -1.10 -8.12 3.84
CA ALA A 9 -0.13 -8.38 2.78
C ALA A 9 0.21 -7.09 2.01
N TYR A 10 -0.80 -6.26 1.77
CA TYR A 10 -0.62 -4.97 1.11
C TYR A 10 0.29 -4.05 1.93
N ILE A 11 -0.02 -3.87 3.20
CA ILE A 11 0.77 -3.03 4.10
C ILE A 11 2.19 -3.59 4.28
N ALA A 12 2.33 -4.91 4.36
CA ALA A 12 3.66 -5.54 4.47
C ALA A 12 4.54 -5.20 3.26
N THR A 13 3.95 -5.17 2.05
CA THR A 13 4.70 -4.80 0.84
C THR A 13 5.23 -3.36 0.95
N TRP A 14 4.38 -2.44 1.40
CA TRP A 14 4.79 -1.04 1.55
C TRP A 14 5.81 -0.83 2.66
N ASN A 15 5.79 -1.65 3.70
CA ASN A 15 6.71 -1.53 4.83
C ASN A 15 8.04 -2.25 4.64
N GLU A 16 8.16 -3.12 3.64
CA GLU A 16 9.37 -3.90 3.46
C GLU A 16 10.53 -3.00 3.00
N THR A 17 11.61 -2.99 3.76
CA THR A 17 12.77 -2.14 3.48
C THR A 17 13.81 -2.82 2.61
N ASP A 18 13.86 -4.16 2.60
CA ASP A 18 14.79 -4.91 1.77
C ASP A 18 14.23 -5.08 0.36
N ALA A 19 14.99 -4.66 -0.65
CA ALA A 19 14.52 -4.68 -2.04
C ALA A 19 14.22 -6.09 -2.54
N ILE A 20 15.01 -7.09 -2.12
CA ILE A 20 14.82 -8.48 -2.54
C ILE A 20 13.54 -9.04 -1.91
N GLN A 21 13.35 -8.81 -0.62
CA GLN A 21 12.15 -9.27 0.08
C GLN A 21 10.89 -8.55 -0.43
N ARG A 22 11.01 -7.28 -0.76
CA ARG A 22 9.89 -6.52 -1.35
C ARG A 22 9.50 -7.11 -2.70
N GLN A 23 10.48 -7.46 -3.53
CA GLN A 23 10.21 -8.08 -4.82
C GLN A 23 9.47 -9.41 -4.64
N ALA A 24 9.85 -10.19 -3.64
CA ALA A 24 9.16 -11.45 -3.32
C ALA A 24 7.71 -11.21 -2.93
N LEU A 25 7.43 -10.17 -2.14
CA LEU A 25 6.06 -9.81 -1.76
C LEU A 25 5.25 -9.34 -2.97
N LEU A 26 5.85 -8.56 -3.85
CA LEU A 26 5.20 -8.12 -5.09
C LEU A 26 4.85 -9.31 -5.97
N THR A 27 5.78 -10.23 -6.14
CA THR A 27 5.55 -11.43 -6.96
C THR A 27 4.44 -12.31 -6.37
N ARG A 28 4.41 -12.43 -5.04
CA ARG A 28 3.47 -13.33 -4.35
C ARG A 28 2.05 -12.77 -4.30
N HIS A 29 1.91 -11.48 -4.00
CA HIS A 29 0.62 -10.89 -3.64
C HIS A 29 0.01 -9.95 -4.69
N TRP A 30 0.78 -9.55 -5.69
CA TRP A 30 0.34 -8.61 -6.71
C TRP A 30 0.36 -9.27 -8.09
N SER A 31 -0.58 -8.87 -8.95
CA SER A 31 -0.59 -9.33 -10.34
C SER A 31 0.62 -8.75 -11.08
N PRO A 32 1.17 -9.47 -12.08
CA PRO A 32 2.32 -8.95 -12.84
C PRO A 32 2.07 -7.61 -13.51
N GLN A 33 0.82 -7.32 -13.87
CA GLN A 33 0.42 -6.06 -14.51
C GLN A 33 -0.39 -5.18 -13.57
N ALA A 34 -0.20 -5.34 -12.25
CA ALA A 34 -0.92 -4.54 -11.28
C ALA A 34 -0.68 -3.06 -11.51
N SER A 35 -1.74 -2.26 -11.30
CA SER A 35 -1.65 -0.81 -11.43
C SER A 35 -1.91 -0.13 -10.10
N TYR A 36 -1.27 1.00 -9.90
CA TYR A 36 -1.40 1.82 -8.71
C TYR A 36 -1.59 3.28 -9.13
N VAL A 37 -2.52 3.96 -8.49
CA VAL A 37 -2.70 5.40 -8.67
C VAL A 37 -3.16 6.04 -7.36
N ASP A 38 -2.59 7.18 -7.02
CA ASP A 38 -3.08 8.06 -5.96
C ASP A 38 -2.94 9.52 -6.43
N PRO A 39 -3.27 10.51 -5.57
CA PRO A 39 -3.20 11.91 -6.02
C PRO A 39 -1.80 12.40 -6.42
N LEU A 40 -0.74 11.71 -6.01
CA LEU A 40 0.64 12.18 -6.18
C LEU A 40 1.43 11.35 -7.19
N MET A 41 1.06 10.09 -7.43
CA MET A 41 1.90 9.19 -8.23
C MET A 41 1.07 8.06 -8.83
N LYS A 42 1.64 7.42 -9.85
CA LYS A 42 1.05 6.23 -10.48
C LYS A 42 2.14 5.33 -11.03
N GLY A 43 1.82 4.05 -11.18
CA GLY A 43 2.73 3.09 -11.79
C GLY A 43 2.02 1.80 -12.15
N THR A 44 2.59 1.05 -13.08
CA THR A 44 2.08 -0.23 -13.54
C THR A 44 3.22 -1.25 -13.58
N GLY A 45 2.95 -2.45 -13.04
CA GLY A 45 3.93 -3.52 -12.99
C GLY A 45 4.84 -3.44 -11.77
N ALA A 46 5.47 -4.56 -11.45
CA ALA A 46 6.25 -4.70 -10.22
C ALA A 46 7.39 -3.68 -10.11
N ASP A 47 8.11 -3.45 -11.20
CA ASP A 47 9.25 -2.54 -11.17
C ASP A 47 8.83 -1.09 -10.88
N GLN A 48 7.76 -0.63 -11.53
CA GLN A 48 7.27 0.72 -11.29
C GLN A 48 6.71 0.86 -9.88
N ILE A 49 5.95 -0.13 -9.42
CA ILE A 49 5.38 -0.10 -8.07
C ILE A 49 6.50 -0.14 -7.02
N ALA A 50 7.53 -0.97 -7.21
CA ALA A 50 8.70 -0.98 -6.33
C ALA A 50 9.36 0.41 -6.28
N GLY A 51 9.44 1.10 -7.41
CA GLY A 51 9.97 2.45 -7.47
C GLY A 51 9.14 3.47 -6.68
N LEU A 52 7.82 3.35 -6.72
CA LEU A 52 6.92 4.20 -5.92
C LEU A 52 7.14 3.98 -4.43
N ILE A 53 7.25 2.71 -4.02
CA ILE A 53 7.49 2.36 -2.62
C ILE A 53 8.82 2.95 -2.15
N GLU A 54 9.87 2.81 -2.97
CA GLU A 54 11.19 3.34 -2.65
C GLU A 54 11.16 4.86 -2.53
N ALA A 55 10.43 5.54 -3.40
CA ALA A 55 10.29 6.99 -3.35
C ALA A 55 9.65 7.46 -2.05
N VAL A 56 8.63 6.75 -1.56
CA VAL A 56 7.99 7.09 -0.28
C VAL A 56 8.96 6.89 0.87
N LYS A 57 9.74 5.79 0.87
CA LYS A 57 10.71 5.53 1.92
C LYS A 57 11.83 6.56 1.94
N THR A 58 12.25 7.03 0.79
CA THR A 58 13.29 8.05 0.68
C THR A 58 12.79 9.40 1.20
N ARG A 59 11.51 9.73 0.89
CA ARG A 59 10.91 10.99 1.35
C ARG A 59 10.62 11.00 2.84
N PHE A 60 10.23 9.86 3.42
CA PHE A 60 9.84 9.74 4.82
C PHE A 60 10.68 8.66 5.51
N PRO A 61 11.99 8.90 5.69
CA PRO A 61 12.85 7.87 6.29
C PRO A 61 12.40 7.50 7.70
N GLY A 62 12.32 6.20 7.97
CA GLY A 62 11.89 5.69 9.26
C GLY A 62 10.38 5.64 9.48
N PHE A 63 9.59 6.16 8.57
CA PHE A 63 8.13 6.09 8.68
C PHE A 63 7.65 4.68 8.33
N ARG A 64 6.53 4.30 8.95
CA ARG A 64 5.89 3.01 8.68
C ARG A 64 4.40 3.20 8.46
N PHE A 65 3.84 2.36 7.61
CA PHE A 65 2.39 2.28 7.42
C PHE A 65 1.79 1.38 8.49
N GLN A 66 0.63 1.78 9.01
CA GLN A 66 -0.17 0.97 9.93
C GLN A 66 -1.63 1.02 9.49
N LEU A 67 -2.34 -0.09 9.65
CA LEU A 67 -3.77 -0.09 9.38
C LEU A 67 -4.50 0.80 10.38
N LEU A 68 -5.43 1.60 9.86
CA LEU A 68 -6.33 2.43 10.64
C LEU A 68 -7.73 1.84 10.53
N GLY A 69 -8.28 1.41 11.66
CA GLY A 69 -9.57 0.75 11.66
C GLY A 69 -9.53 -0.65 11.06
N THR A 70 -10.68 -1.15 10.65
CA THR A 70 -10.84 -2.51 10.16
C THR A 70 -11.09 -2.51 8.66
N PRO A 71 -10.26 -3.24 7.88
CA PRO A 71 -10.51 -3.42 6.45
C PRO A 71 -11.85 -4.13 6.21
N ASN A 72 -12.51 -3.80 5.12
CA ASN A 72 -13.69 -4.55 4.69
C ASN A 72 -13.66 -4.75 3.18
N GLY A 73 -14.54 -5.59 2.68
CA GLY A 73 -14.58 -5.85 1.26
C GLY A 73 -15.82 -6.63 0.85
N HIS A 74 -16.03 -6.65 -0.46
CA HIS A 74 -17.08 -7.44 -1.09
C HIS A 74 -16.67 -7.75 -2.52
N GLY A 75 -17.07 -8.91 -3.04
CA GLY A 75 -16.70 -9.31 -4.39
C GLY A 75 -15.18 -9.32 -4.57
N ALA A 76 -14.70 -8.64 -5.60
CA ALA A 76 -13.29 -8.53 -5.89
C ALA A 76 -12.61 -7.33 -5.20
N TYR A 77 -13.32 -6.59 -4.35
CA TYR A 77 -12.84 -5.31 -3.82
C TYR A 77 -12.56 -5.37 -2.34
N VAL A 78 -11.45 -4.73 -1.92
CA VAL A 78 -11.08 -4.57 -0.51
C VAL A 78 -10.78 -3.09 -0.28
N ARG A 79 -11.30 -2.55 0.82
CA ARG A 79 -11.04 -1.17 1.23
C ARG A 79 -10.33 -1.17 2.57
N LEU A 80 -9.30 -0.33 2.67
CA LEU A 80 -8.56 -0.16 3.93
C LEU A 80 -8.15 1.30 4.11
N ALA A 81 -7.91 1.68 5.36
CA ALA A 81 -7.32 2.97 5.69
C ALA A 81 -5.99 2.72 6.41
N TRP A 82 -5.09 3.68 6.32
CA TRP A 82 -3.75 3.55 6.87
C TRP A 82 -3.24 4.88 7.41
N THR A 83 -2.27 4.78 8.31
CA THR A 83 -1.48 5.92 8.76
C THR A 83 -0.04 5.74 8.33
N LEU A 84 0.66 6.85 8.11
CA LEU A 84 2.09 6.84 7.79
C LEU A 84 2.77 7.80 8.75
N GLY A 85 3.70 7.27 9.57
CA GLY A 85 4.39 8.08 10.56
C GLY A 85 5.53 7.33 11.22
N ALA A 86 6.27 8.02 12.07
CA ALA A 86 7.35 7.43 12.85
C ALA A 86 6.77 6.57 13.97
N PRO A 87 7.39 5.42 14.28
CA PRO A 87 6.90 4.57 15.37
C PRO A 87 6.82 5.32 16.69
N GLY A 88 5.72 5.13 17.41
CA GLY A 88 5.51 5.76 18.72
C GLY A 88 5.10 7.22 18.68
N GLN A 89 4.87 7.77 17.51
CA GLN A 89 4.47 9.17 17.34
C GLN A 89 3.14 9.27 16.60
N GLU A 90 2.45 10.41 16.77
CA GLU A 90 1.25 10.66 15.99
C GLU A 90 1.60 10.73 14.50
N ALA A 91 0.87 10.01 13.70
CA ALA A 91 1.13 9.96 12.26
C ALA A 91 0.65 11.25 11.59
N PRO A 92 1.52 11.92 10.82
CA PRO A 92 1.12 13.15 10.11
C PRO A 92 0.30 12.89 8.86
N ILE A 93 0.29 11.67 8.34
CA ILE A 93 -0.35 11.33 7.07
C ILE A 93 -1.31 10.18 7.28
N GLU A 94 -2.51 10.30 6.70
CA GLU A 94 -3.50 9.24 6.67
C GLU A 94 -4.07 9.13 5.26
N GLY A 95 -4.38 7.91 4.86
CA GLY A 95 -4.98 7.68 3.56
C GLY A 95 -5.87 6.45 3.57
N SER A 96 -6.51 6.23 2.44
CA SER A 96 -7.35 5.05 2.23
C SER A 96 -7.16 4.54 0.81
N ASP A 97 -7.23 3.23 0.66
CA ASP A 97 -7.01 2.57 -0.61
C ASP A 97 -8.12 1.59 -0.89
N VAL A 98 -8.49 1.50 -2.16
CA VAL A 98 -9.37 0.46 -2.68
C VAL A 98 -8.54 -0.46 -3.56
N LEU A 99 -8.56 -1.75 -3.24
CA LEU A 99 -7.85 -2.77 -3.98
C LEU A 99 -8.84 -3.60 -4.78
N GLU A 100 -8.54 -3.80 -6.06
CA GLU A 100 -9.29 -4.76 -6.90
C GLU A 100 -8.44 -6.01 -7.02
N MET A 101 -9.03 -7.15 -6.65
CA MET A 101 -8.35 -8.45 -6.66
C MET A 101 -8.66 -9.19 -7.96
N GLN A 102 -7.68 -9.95 -8.43
CA GLN A 102 -7.84 -10.86 -9.56
C GLN A 102 -7.03 -12.13 -9.30
N ASP A 103 -7.70 -13.27 -9.31
CA ASP A 103 -7.06 -14.58 -9.10
C ASP A 103 -6.24 -14.63 -7.81
N GLY A 104 -6.77 -14.03 -6.74
CA GLY A 104 -6.13 -14.02 -5.43
C GLY A 104 -4.99 -13.05 -5.27
N ARG A 105 -4.76 -12.17 -6.24
CA ARG A 105 -3.69 -11.16 -6.21
C ARG A 105 -4.25 -9.76 -6.38
N ILE A 106 -3.50 -8.80 -5.86
CA ILE A 106 -3.84 -7.38 -6.01
C ILE A 106 -3.60 -6.99 -7.46
N ASN A 107 -4.65 -6.56 -8.15
CA ASN A 107 -4.57 -6.20 -9.57
C ASN A 107 -4.61 -4.70 -9.80
N ARG A 108 -5.35 -3.96 -8.98
CA ARG A 108 -5.45 -2.51 -9.13
C ARG A 108 -5.62 -1.87 -7.77
N VAL A 109 -4.91 -0.77 -7.55
CA VAL A 109 -5.02 0.01 -6.33
C VAL A 109 -5.38 1.45 -6.71
N ILE A 110 -6.41 1.97 -6.06
CA ILE A 110 -6.79 3.38 -6.15
C ILE A 110 -6.67 3.96 -4.74
N GLY A 111 -5.77 4.92 -4.57
CA GLY A 111 -5.48 5.49 -3.27
C GLY A 111 -5.94 6.92 -3.14
N PHE A 112 -6.21 7.32 -1.89
CA PHE A 112 -6.63 8.65 -1.51
C PHE A 112 -5.82 9.12 -0.31
N ILE A 113 -5.55 10.42 -0.25
CA ILE A 113 -4.91 11.03 0.92
C ILE A 113 -6.01 11.73 1.71
N ASP A 114 -6.22 11.29 2.95
CA ASP A 114 -7.30 11.80 3.81
C ASP A 114 -6.79 12.89 4.76
N LYS A 115 -5.49 12.85 5.11
CA LYS A 115 -4.85 13.83 5.98
C LYS A 115 -3.38 13.95 5.58
N ALA A 116 -2.88 15.17 5.47
CA ALA A 116 -1.47 15.43 5.20
C ALA A 116 -1.04 16.68 5.95
N PRO A 117 0.28 16.83 6.24
CA PRO A 117 0.76 18.05 6.90
C PRO A 117 0.52 19.24 5.98
N ALA A 118 0.25 20.40 6.60
CA ALA A 118 0.23 21.64 5.86
C ALA A 118 1.64 21.93 5.35
N SER A 119 1.75 22.29 4.09
CA SER A 119 3.03 22.61 3.47
C SER A 119 3.44 24.05 3.72
#